data_19d8edc9429bcd5559ab0b1a7ecbb23d
#
_entry.id   19d8edc9429bcd5559ab0b1a7ecbb23d
#
_cell.length_a   1.000
_cell.length_b   1.000
_cell.length_c   1.000
_cell.angle_alpha   90.00
_cell.angle_beta   90.00
_cell.angle_gamma   90.00
#
_symmetry.space_group_name_H-M   'P 1'
#
loop_
_entity.id
_entity.type
_entity.pdbx_description
1 polymer ?
#
loop_
_entity_poly.entity_id
_entity_poly.type
_entity_poly.pdbx_seq_one_letter_code
_entity_poly.pdbx_strand_id
1 'polypeptide(L)'
;PNRVTADKITSYLSGKGRLDYDGRPIFGINARDFVKDLKEIDDKIEIIPAHCMTPWFGVFGSKSGFDSLKECFKDQLKNIYAVESGMSADPEMLWGFEEIASGKIRVVSFSDAHSFWPWRIGREATIFDIPKLSYENIIKAIRTGEGLKATIETPPAYGKYHYDGHRNCNFSCSPEKTRELGGICPVCGNPLTIGVEYRVEQISKHERGFKPANARYFYTLLPLHVDKNLQRACYWG
;
A
#
# COMPACT_ATOMS: atom_id res chain seq x y z
N PRO A 1 17.51 2.56 11.54
CA PRO A 1 17.71 2.88 12.94
C PRO A 1 18.59 4.11 13.19
N ASN A 2 19.62 4.32 12.38
CA ASN A 2 20.50 5.47 12.48
C ASN A 2 21.20 5.77 11.14
N ARG A 3 22.00 6.85 11.07
CA ARG A 3 22.67 7.26 9.83
C ARG A 3 23.66 6.21 9.32
N VAL A 4 24.40 5.56 10.21
CA VAL A 4 25.35 4.50 9.80
C VAL A 4 24.64 3.35 9.09
N THR A 5 23.48 2.94 9.62
CA THR A 5 22.64 1.91 8.96
C THR A 5 22.13 2.40 7.60
N ALA A 6 21.70 3.65 7.49
CA ALA A 6 21.26 4.23 6.22
C ALA A 6 22.39 4.24 5.17
N ASP A 7 23.61 4.63 5.57
CA ASP A 7 24.79 4.61 4.68
C ASP A 7 25.13 3.19 4.20
N LYS A 8 24.99 2.18 5.07
CA LYS A 8 25.15 0.77 4.68
C LYS A 8 24.12 0.31 3.68
N ILE A 9 22.83 0.69 3.86
CA ILE A 9 21.76 0.40 2.91
C ILE A 9 22.06 1.05 1.56
N THR A 10 22.46 2.32 1.56
CA THR A 10 22.83 3.04 0.34
C THR A 10 23.98 2.34 -0.39
N SER A 11 25.03 1.94 0.33
CA SER A 11 26.15 1.21 -0.23
C SER A 11 25.74 -0.14 -0.82
N TYR A 12 24.88 -0.89 -0.12
CA TYR A 12 24.31 -2.15 -0.61
C TYR A 12 23.54 -1.95 -1.91
N LEU A 13 22.64 -0.97 -1.95
CA LEU A 13 21.81 -0.68 -3.13
C LEU A 13 22.64 -0.17 -4.30
N SER A 14 23.67 0.65 -4.07
CA SER A 14 24.60 1.13 -5.10
C SER A 14 25.34 -0.02 -5.80
N GLY A 15 25.60 -1.11 -5.08
CA GLY A 15 26.15 -2.34 -5.65
C GLY A 15 25.16 -3.19 -6.46
N LYS A 16 23.86 -2.89 -6.37
CA LYS A 16 22.79 -3.62 -7.08
C LYS A 16 22.29 -2.87 -8.33
N GLY A 17 22.48 -1.57 -8.41
CA GLY A 17 22.04 -0.77 -9.54
C GLY A 17 22.15 0.73 -9.31
N ARG A 18 21.64 1.50 -10.26
CA ARG A 18 21.63 2.97 -10.19
C ARG A 18 20.64 3.47 -9.17
N LEU A 19 21.03 4.46 -8.37
CA LEU A 19 20.17 5.12 -7.36
C LEU A 19 19.60 6.46 -7.88
N ASP A 20 20.03 6.92 -9.04
CA ASP A 20 19.70 8.22 -9.60
C ASP A 20 18.50 8.21 -10.58
N TYR A 21 17.69 7.15 -10.54
CA TYR A 21 16.42 7.06 -11.24
C TYR A 21 15.34 7.81 -10.48
N ASP A 22 15.01 9.04 -10.90
CA ASP A 22 13.81 9.82 -10.53
C ASP A 22 13.11 9.38 -9.21
N GLY A 23 13.91 9.15 -8.16
CA GLY A 23 13.44 8.69 -6.85
C GLY A 23 12.85 7.27 -6.78
N ARG A 24 12.88 6.51 -7.88
CA ARG A 24 12.29 5.15 -7.96
C ARG A 24 13.25 4.14 -8.59
N PRO A 25 14.38 3.84 -7.96
CA PRO A 25 15.28 2.83 -8.49
C PRO A 25 14.60 1.46 -8.50
N ILE A 26 14.74 0.74 -9.62
CA ILE A 26 14.24 -0.62 -9.79
C ILE A 26 15.43 -1.56 -9.80
N PHE A 27 15.40 -2.53 -8.89
CA PHE A 27 16.45 -3.55 -8.76
C PHE A 27 15.92 -4.92 -9.17
N GLY A 28 16.76 -5.73 -9.81
CA GLY A 28 16.47 -7.12 -10.13
C GLY A 28 16.61 -8.07 -8.93
N ILE A 29 16.05 -7.67 -7.77
CA ILE A 29 16.10 -8.43 -6.52
C ILE A 29 14.67 -8.83 -6.16
N ASN A 30 14.43 -10.10 -5.84
CA ASN A 30 13.13 -10.48 -5.33
C ASN A 30 12.92 -9.98 -3.88
N ALA A 31 11.66 -9.75 -3.50
CA ALA A 31 11.32 -9.17 -2.21
C ALA A 31 11.83 -9.99 -1.01
N ARG A 32 11.80 -11.32 -1.11
CA ARG A 32 12.30 -12.22 -0.06
C ARG A 32 13.79 -12.01 0.22
N ASP A 33 14.61 -11.99 -0.83
CA ASP A 33 16.06 -11.83 -0.69
C ASP A 33 16.42 -10.40 -0.27
N PHE A 34 15.68 -9.41 -0.78
CA PHE A 34 15.83 -8.03 -0.33
C PHE A 34 15.60 -7.85 1.17
N VAL A 35 14.53 -8.44 1.73
CA VAL A 35 14.28 -8.42 3.18
C VAL A 35 15.41 -9.12 3.94
N LYS A 36 15.86 -10.29 3.46
CA LYS A 36 16.96 -11.02 4.07
C LYS A 36 18.23 -10.17 4.12
N ASP A 37 18.64 -9.61 3.00
CA ASP A 37 19.87 -8.82 2.88
C ASP A 37 19.82 -7.57 3.79
N LEU A 38 18.68 -6.90 3.86
CA LEU A 38 18.49 -5.74 4.76
C LEU A 38 18.60 -6.14 6.24
N LYS A 39 18.06 -7.29 6.62
CA LYS A 39 18.15 -7.81 7.99
C LYS A 39 19.58 -8.24 8.36
N GLU A 40 20.39 -8.69 7.41
CA GLU A 40 21.80 -8.96 7.60
C GLU A 40 22.62 -7.67 7.80
N ILE A 41 22.21 -6.55 7.21
CA ILE A 41 22.83 -5.24 7.44
C ILE A 41 22.59 -4.74 8.87
N ASP A 42 21.33 -4.80 9.32
CA ASP A 42 20.91 -4.43 10.68
C ASP A 42 19.52 -5.03 10.95
N ASP A 43 19.41 -5.86 11.97
CA ASP A 43 18.17 -6.55 12.36
C ASP A 43 17.06 -5.58 12.82
N LYS A 44 17.43 -4.34 13.18
CA LYS A 44 16.51 -3.28 13.56
C LYS A 44 15.84 -2.57 12.37
N ILE A 45 16.27 -2.81 11.14
CA ILE A 45 15.60 -2.26 9.97
C ILE A 45 14.15 -2.75 9.94
N GLU A 46 13.20 -1.84 9.78
CA GLU A 46 11.80 -2.18 9.54
C GLU A 46 11.50 -2.10 8.06
N ILE A 47 10.80 -3.10 7.54
CA ILE A 47 10.41 -3.20 6.14
C ILE A 47 8.89 -3.18 6.08
N ILE A 48 8.34 -2.17 5.40
CA ILE A 48 6.91 -1.97 5.23
C ILE A 48 6.65 -1.85 3.73
N PRO A 49 5.96 -2.83 3.11
CA PRO A 49 5.54 -2.70 1.72
C PRO A 49 4.65 -1.48 1.53
N ALA A 50 5.10 -0.53 0.70
CA ALA A 50 4.40 0.71 0.42
C ALA A 50 3.21 0.47 -0.52
N HIS A 51 2.14 1.32 -0.41
CA HIS A 51 0.97 1.34 -1.30
C HIS A 51 0.59 -0.06 -1.82
N CYS A 52 0.32 -0.97 -0.89
CA CYS A 52 0.32 -2.43 -1.10
C CYS A 52 -0.62 -2.92 -2.22
N MET A 53 -1.66 -2.15 -2.57
CA MET A 53 -2.67 -2.51 -3.57
C MET A 53 -2.47 -1.89 -4.95
N THR A 54 -1.48 -1.00 -5.15
CA THR A 54 -1.29 -0.41 -6.48
C THR A 54 -1.04 -1.50 -7.53
N PRO A 55 -1.68 -1.44 -8.71
CA PRO A 55 -1.58 -2.51 -9.72
C PRO A 55 -0.15 -2.88 -10.09
N TRP A 56 0.72 -1.89 -10.22
CA TRP A 56 2.16 -2.08 -10.43
C TRP A 56 2.91 -1.74 -9.14
N PHE A 57 3.91 -2.52 -8.80
CA PHE A 57 4.81 -2.36 -7.65
C PHE A 57 4.16 -2.53 -6.26
N GLY A 58 2.84 -2.66 -6.16
CA GLY A 58 2.18 -3.04 -4.92
C GLY A 58 2.34 -4.54 -4.66
N VAL A 59 2.56 -4.93 -3.40
CA VAL A 59 2.75 -6.34 -3.04
C VAL A 59 1.55 -7.22 -3.38
N PHE A 60 0.36 -6.65 -3.39
CA PHE A 60 -0.89 -7.32 -3.80
C PHE A 60 -1.40 -6.86 -5.18
N GLY A 61 -0.63 -6.06 -5.89
CA GLY A 61 -1.05 -5.45 -7.15
C GLY A 61 -1.49 -6.43 -8.22
N SER A 62 -2.53 -6.08 -8.98
CA SER A 62 -3.10 -6.95 -10.02
C SER A 62 -2.19 -7.23 -11.22
N LYS A 63 -1.13 -6.43 -11.41
CA LYS A 63 -0.18 -6.56 -12.53
C LYS A 63 1.16 -7.18 -12.13
N SER A 64 1.62 -6.95 -10.92
CA SER A 64 2.96 -7.39 -10.49
C SER A 64 3.01 -7.92 -9.04
N GLY A 65 1.86 -8.01 -8.38
CA GLY A 65 1.77 -8.45 -6.99
C GLY A 65 1.55 -9.97 -6.85
N PHE A 66 1.36 -10.35 -5.60
CA PHE A 66 1.11 -11.72 -5.14
C PHE A 66 -0.27 -11.82 -4.50
N ASP A 67 -0.79 -13.03 -4.32
CA ASP A 67 -2.08 -13.25 -3.66
C ASP A 67 -1.96 -13.25 -2.12
N SER A 68 -0.74 -13.34 -1.59
CA SER A 68 -0.47 -13.29 -0.16
C SER A 68 0.93 -12.77 0.15
N LEU A 69 1.15 -12.24 1.36
CA LEU A 69 2.48 -11.88 1.83
C LEU A 69 3.38 -13.11 1.99
N LYS A 70 2.78 -14.27 2.35
CA LYS A 70 3.49 -15.53 2.45
C LYS A 70 4.10 -15.97 1.12
N GLU A 71 3.37 -15.79 0.03
CA GLU A 71 3.87 -16.07 -1.31
C GLU A 71 5.05 -15.15 -1.67
N CYS A 72 4.93 -13.86 -1.39
CA CYS A 72 5.94 -12.86 -1.70
C CYS A 72 7.22 -13.04 -0.86
N PHE A 73 7.09 -13.12 0.46
CA PHE A 73 8.21 -13.05 1.40
C PHE A 73 8.71 -14.43 1.89
N LYS A 74 7.93 -15.49 1.69
CA LYS A 74 8.28 -16.87 2.09
C LYS A 74 8.72 -16.96 3.56
N ASP A 75 9.94 -17.46 3.82
CA ASP A 75 10.55 -17.56 5.14
C ASP A 75 10.87 -16.19 5.78
N GLN A 76 10.92 -15.13 4.99
CA GLN A 76 11.14 -13.76 5.47
C GLN A 76 9.85 -13.04 5.91
N LEU A 77 8.68 -13.65 5.76
CA LEU A 77 7.41 -13.08 6.27
C LEU A 77 7.47 -12.73 7.76
N LYS A 78 8.24 -13.48 8.53
CA LYS A 78 8.50 -13.23 9.97
C LYS A 78 9.10 -11.84 10.27
N ASN A 79 9.65 -11.18 9.26
CA ASN A 79 10.26 -9.85 9.35
C ASN A 79 9.36 -8.73 8.82
N ILE A 80 8.14 -9.05 8.40
CA ILE A 80 7.13 -8.09 7.92
C ILE A 80 6.06 -7.97 8.99
N TYR A 81 5.84 -6.76 9.50
CA TYR A 81 4.89 -6.51 10.59
C TYR A 81 3.75 -5.58 10.17
N ALA A 82 3.91 -4.87 9.07
CA ALA A 82 2.88 -3.97 8.54
C ALA A 82 2.95 -3.90 7.01
N VAL A 83 1.82 -3.48 6.43
CA VAL A 83 1.72 -2.99 5.04
C VAL A 83 1.14 -1.59 5.06
N GLU A 84 1.46 -0.79 4.07
CA GLU A 84 0.87 0.52 3.90
C GLU A 84 -0.33 0.45 2.95
N SER A 85 -1.46 1.05 3.36
CA SER A 85 -2.68 1.14 2.55
C SER A 85 -2.43 1.89 1.24
N GLY A 86 -1.80 3.06 1.33
CA GLY A 86 -1.69 4.01 0.24
C GLY A 86 -3.06 4.56 -0.19
N MET A 87 -3.07 5.55 -1.07
CA MET A 87 -4.31 6.24 -1.50
C MET A 87 -5.31 5.36 -2.27
N SER A 88 -4.96 4.14 -2.61
CA SER A 88 -5.79 3.27 -3.45
C SER A 88 -6.59 2.24 -2.66
N ALA A 89 -6.29 2.08 -1.38
CA ALA A 89 -6.98 1.17 -0.47
C ALA A 89 -7.10 1.81 0.92
N ASP A 90 -8.05 1.34 1.71
CA ASP A 90 -8.19 1.67 3.12
C ASP A 90 -8.10 0.39 3.98
N PRO A 91 -8.04 0.51 5.31
CA PRO A 91 -7.98 -0.64 6.18
C PRO A 91 -9.15 -1.61 6.02
N GLU A 92 -10.37 -1.12 5.74
CA GLU A 92 -11.55 -1.98 5.57
C GLU A 92 -11.37 -2.92 4.38
N MET A 93 -10.85 -2.42 3.26
CA MET A 93 -10.54 -3.23 2.07
C MET A 93 -9.50 -4.32 2.37
N LEU A 94 -8.54 -4.03 3.26
CA LEU A 94 -7.43 -4.93 3.58
C LEU A 94 -7.76 -5.94 4.69
N TRP A 95 -8.78 -5.70 5.52
CA TRP A 95 -9.15 -6.59 6.63
C TRP A 95 -9.52 -8.01 6.18
N GLY A 96 -9.97 -8.16 4.93
CA GLY A 96 -10.29 -9.47 4.37
C GLY A 96 -9.08 -10.35 4.05
N PHE A 97 -7.85 -9.84 4.14
CA PHE A 97 -6.64 -10.62 3.85
C PHE A 97 -6.18 -11.39 5.09
N GLU A 98 -5.87 -12.67 4.92
CA GLU A 98 -5.65 -13.62 6.02
C GLU A 98 -4.61 -13.13 7.04
N GLU A 99 -3.46 -12.64 6.58
CA GLU A 99 -2.40 -12.20 7.48
C GLU A 99 -2.77 -10.92 8.26
N ILE A 100 -3.63 -10.06 7.67
CA ILE A 100 -4.16 -8.86 8.31
C ILE A 100 -5.31 -9.23 9.25
N ALA A 101 -6.25 -10.06 8.80
CA ALA A 101 -7.36 -10.57 9.59
C ALA A 101 -6.90 -11.28 10.88
N SER A 102 -5.82 -12.05 10.79
CA SER A 102 -5.22 -12.73 11.95
C SER A 102 -4.56 -11.77 12.95
N GLY A 103 -4.39 -10.50 12.60
CA GLY A 103 -3.72 -9.51 13.43
C GLY A 103 -2.18 -9.64 13.49
N LYS A 104 -1.59 -10.46 12.64
CA LYS A 104 -0.13 -10.58 12.54
C LYS A 104 0.50 -9.39 11.81
N ILE A 105 -0.21 -8.89 10.80
CA ILE A 105 0.22 -7.74 9.98
C ILE A 105 -0.67 -6.54 10.30
N ARG A 106 -0.06 -5.39 10.54
CA ARG A 106 -0.76 -4.13 10.79
C ARG A 106 -0.97 -3.38 9.48
N VAL A 107 -2.00 -2.55 9.44
CA VAL A 107 -2.18 -1.56 8.39
C VAL A 107 -1.70 -0.22 8.92
N VAL A 108 -0.82 0.43 8.17
CA VAL A 108 -0.34 1.80 8.40
C VAL A 108 -0.63 2.64 7.18
N SER A 109 -0.60 3.95 7.33
CA SER A 109 -0.89 4.90 6.26
C SER A 109 0.10 6.05 6.30
N PHE A 110 0.63 6.43 5.14
CA PHE A 110 1.57 7.54 4.99
C PHE A 110 1.30 8.28 3.70
N SER A 111 1.66 9.57 3.66
CA SER A 111 1.28 10.49 2.57
C SER A 111 1.82 10.11 1.19
N ASP A 112 2.91 9.38 1.10
CA ASP A 112 3.68 9.16 -0.15
C ASP A 112 3.88 10.47 -0.94
N ALA A 113 4.26 11.53 -0.21
CA ALA A 113 4.31 12.89 -0.75
C ALA A 113 5.54 13.07 -1.66
N HIS A 114 5.31 13.28 -2.95
CA HIS A 114 6.33 13.57 -3.95
C HIS A 114 6.57 15.09 -4.14
N SER A 115 6.01 15.92 -3.26
CA SER A 115 6.18 17.37 -3.26
C SER A 115 5.90 17.94 -1.87
N PHE A 116 6.41 19.15 -1.61
CA PHE A 116 6.27 19.87 -0.34
C PHE A 116 4.95 20.67 -0.20
N TRP A 117 4.04 20.54 -1.15
CA TRP A 117 2.76 21.24 -1.07
C TRP A 117 1.96 20.79 0.17
N PRO A 118 1.41 21.72 0.96
CA PRO A 118 0.74 21.41 2.23
C PRO A 118 -0.37 20.36 2.12
N TRP A 119 -1.11 20.34 1.01
CA TRP A 119 -2.18 19.37 0.77
C TRP A 119 -1.68 17.95 0.40
N ARG A 120 -0.38 17.77 0.23
CA ARG A 120 0.24 16.45 0.00
C ARG A 120 0.76 15.85 1.29
N ILE A 121 1.25 16.70 2.19
CA ILE A 121 1.83 16.28 3.47
C ILE A 121 0.68 15.99 4.46
N GLY A 122 0.67 14.81 5.05
CA GLY A 122 -0.33 14.41 6.06
C GLY A 122 -1.74 14.15 5.53
N ARG A 123 -1.92 14.05 4.19
CA ARG A 123 -3.19 13.62 3.60
C ARG A 123 -3.54 12.20 4.00
N GLU A 124 -2.54 11.39 4.26
CA GLU A 124 -2.60 10.09 4.88
C GLU A 124 -1.57 10.04 6.00
N ALA A 125 -1.91 9.42 7.12
CA ALA A 125 -1.06 9.40 8.29
C ALA A 125 -1.40 8.22 9.22
N THR A 126 -0.44 7.86 10.05
CA THR A 126 -0.63 6.90 11.14
C THR A 126 -0.59 7.63 12.48
N ILE A 127 -1.58 7.38 13.34
CA ILE A 127 -1.69 7.98 14.66
C ILE A 127 -1.10 7.03 15.70
N PHE A 128 -0.07 7.50 16.39
CA PHE A 128 0.58 6.77 17.47
C PHE A 128 0.28 7.41 18.83
N ASP A 129 0.02 6.58 19.83
CA ASP A 129 -0.05 6.94 21.24
C ASP A 129 1.11 6.24 21.96
N ILE A 130 2.25 6.87 21.96
CA ILE A 130 3.52 6.34 22.45
C ILE A 130 4.14 7.28 23.51
N PRO A 131 4.84 6.73 24.52
CA PRO A 131 5.34 7.54 25.65
C PRO A 131 6.34 8.62 25.24
N LYS A 132 7.10 8.36 24.17
CA LYS A 132 8.13 9.26 23.64
C LYS A 132 8.30 9.01 22.16
N LEU A 133 8.43 10.09 21.39
CA LEU A 133 8.76 10.01 19.98
C LEU A 133 10.20 9.50 19.82
N SER A 134 10.33 8.26 19.39
CA SER A 134 11.61 7.62 19.06
C SER A 134 11.39 6.52 18.02
N TYR A 135 12.44 6.15 17.30
CA TYR A 135 12.43 5.03 16.36
C TYR A 135 11.93 3.76 17.04
N GLU A 136 12.50 3.42 18.19
CA GLU A 136 12.18 2.20 18.93
C GLU A 136 10.70 2.12 19.32
N ASN A 137 10.12 3.22 19.80
CA ASN A 137 8.71 3.25 20.20
C ASN A 137 7.76 3.18 19.00
N ILE A 138 8.09 3.85 17.89
CA ILE A 138 7.31 3.73 16.65
C ILE A 138 7.35 2.29 16.14
N ILE A 139 8.53 1.70 16.03
CA ILE A 139 8.67 0.33 15.53
C ILE A 139 8.04 -0.68 16.48
N LYS A 140 8.17 -0.50 17.80
CA LYS A 140 7.44 -1.32 18.77
C LYS A 140 5.93 -1.26 18.52
N ALA A 141 5.37 -0.06 18.36
CA ALA A 141 3.94 0.11 18.10
C ALA A 141 3.49 -0.57 16.79
N ILE A 142 4.27 -0.46 15.73
CA ILE A 142 4.00 -1.16 14.47
C ILE A 142 4.04 -2.68 14.65
N ARG A 143 5.07 -3.21 15.29
CA ARG A 143 5.26 -4.67 15.46
C ARG A 143 4.22 -5.31 16.38
N THR A 144 3.90 -4.65 17.49
CA THR A 144 3.00 -5.21 18.52
C THR A 144 1.57 -4.75 18.38
N GLY A 145 1.34 -3.60 17.73
CA GLY A 145 0.06 -2.90 17.72
C GLY A 145 -0.20 -2.07 18.99
N GLU A 146 0.64 -2.19 20.03
CA GLU A 146 0.52 -1.40 21.26
C GLU A 146 0.92 0.06 20.97
N GLY A 147 0.00 0.99 21.16
CA GLY A 147 0.21 2.40 20.81
C GLY A 147 -0.05 2.77 19.35
N LEU A 148 -0.36 1.81 18.48
CA LEU A 148 -0.91 2.08 17.15
C LEU A 148 -2.42 2.34 17.31
N LYS A 149 -2.86 3.61 17.19
CA LYS A 149 -4.26 4.00 17.50
C LYS A 149 -5.17 3.92 16.29
N ALA A 150 -4.79 4.61 15.21
CA ALA A 150 -5.63 4.77 14.04
C ALA A 150 -4.80 5.16 12.82
N THR A 151 -5.45 5.16 11.65
CA THR A 151 -4.91 5.79 10.44
C THR A 151 -5.82 6.91 9.96
N ILE A 152 -5.27 7.80 9.16
CA ILE A 152 -5.98 8.81 8.37
C ILE A 152 -5.81 8.40 6.92
N GLU A 153 -6.93 8.24 6.23
CA GLU A 153 -6.99 7.72 4.87
C GLU A 153 -7.70 8.71 3.94
N THR A 154 -7.26 8.78 2.71
CA THR A 154 -8.04 9.38 1.62
C THR A 154 -9.05 8.33 1.13
N PRO A 155 -10.30 8.71 0.74
CA PRO A 155 -11.23 7.73 0.17
C PRO A 155 -10.61 6.97 -1.00
N PRO A 156 -10.58 5.62 -1.03
CA PRO A 156 -9.93 4.85 -2.10
C PRO A 156 -10.44 5.17 -3.50
N ALA A 157 -11.73 5.48 -3.63
CA ALA A 157 -12.35 5.91 -4.90
C ALA A 157 -11.76 7.21 -5.47
N TYR A 158 -11.04 7.99 -4.67
CA TYR A 158 -10.27 9.15 -5.11
C TYR A 158 -8.98 8.76 -5.84
N GLY A 159 -8.48 7.57 -5.59
CA GLY A 159 -7.30 7.01 -6.25
C GLY A 159 -7.58 6.56 -7.68
N LYS A 160 -6.75 6.96 -8.61
CA LYS A 160 -6.88 6.62 -10.04
C LYS A 160 -6.84 5.12 -10.36
N TYR A 161 -6.51 4.28 -9.39
CA TYR A 161 -6.42 2.83 -9.57
C TYR A 161 -7.57 2.07 -8.90
N HIS A 162 -8.53 2.78 -8.32
CA HIS A 162 -9.62 2.15 -7.57
C HIS A 162 -10.47 1.23 -8.44
N TYR A 163 -11.00 1.78 -9.53
CA TYR A 163 -11.83 1.03 -10.48
C TYR A 163 -11.03 0.37 -11.59
N ASP A 164 -11.62 -0.66 -12.21
CA ASP A 164 -11.10 -1.26 -13.41
C ASP A 164 -11.17 -0.29 -14.59
N GLY A 165 -10.27 -0.43 -15.57
CA GLY A 165 -10.37 0.47 -16.71
C GLY A 165 -9.33 0.28 -17.80
N HIS A 166 -9.49 1.10 -18.84
CA HIS A 166 -8.54 1.21 -19.93
C HIS A 166 -8.25 2.69 -20.22
N ARG A 167 -7.10 3.17 -19.71
CA ARG A 167 -6.72 4.58 -19.74
C ARG A 167 -6.78 5.20 -21.14
N ASN A 168 -6.25 4.51 -22.14
CA ASN A 168 -6.20 5.03 -23.53
C ASN A 168 -7.58 5.24 -24.15
N CYS A 169 -8.61 4.59 -23.61
CA CYS A 169 -10.01 4.72 -24.05
C CYS A 169 -10.84 5.60 -23.11
N ASN A 170 -10.22 6.18 -22.06
CA ASN A 170 -10.94 6.90 -21.02
C ASN A 170 -12.14 6.11 -20.47
N PHE A 171 -11.98 4.79 -20.31
CA PHE A 171 -13.02 3.87 -19.87
C PHE A 171 -12.70 3.38 -18.46
N SER A 172 -13.70 3.40 -17.59
CA SER A 172 -13.61 2.91 -16.22
C SER A 172 -14.95 2.28 -15.82
N CYS A 173 -14.91 1.23 -15.01
CA CYS A 173 -16.10 0.54 -14.54
C CYS A 173 -15.87 -0.22 -13.23
N SER A 174 -16.97 -0.61 -12.58
CA SER A 174 -16.93 -1.44 -11.37
C SER A 174 -16.51 -2.89 -11.71
N PRO A 175 -16.12 -3.67 -10.68
CA PRO A 175 -15.80 -5.10 -10.82
C PRO A 175 -16.94 -5.91 -11.46
N GLU A 176 -18.20 -5.63 -11.09
CA GLU A 176 -19.37 -6.30 -11.68
C GLU A 176 -19.43 -6.07 -13.19
N LYS A 177 -19.25 -4.81 -13.61
CA LYS A 177 -19.27 -4.46 -15.02
C LYS A 177 -18.10 -5.07 -15.78
N THR A 178 -16.93 -5.15 -15.15
CA THR A 178 -15.78 -5.86 -15.73
C THR A 178 -16.08 -7.33 -15.98
N ARG A 179 -16.76 -8.00 -15.04
CA ARG A 179 -17.21 -9.39 -15.21
C ARG A 179 -18.19 -9.56 -16.36
N GLU A 180 -19.19 -8.66 -16.47
CA GLU A 180 -20.15 -8.65 -17.60
C GLU A 180 -19.47 -8.48 -18.95
N LEU A 181 -18.42 -7.64 -19.00
CA LEU A 181 -17.63 -7.36 -20.20
C LEU A 181 -16.57 -8.45 -20.50
N GLY A 182 -16.48 -9.50 -19.68
CA GLY A 182 -15.44 -10.52 -19.80
C GLY A 182 -14.02 -9.97 -19.65
N GLY A 183 -13.84 -8.87 -18.93
CA GLY A 183 -12.54 -8.22 -18.74
C GLY A 183 -12.03 -7.44 -19.95
N ILE A 184 -12.88 -7.17 -20.94
CA ILE A 184 -12.51 -6.56 -22.22
C ILE A 184 -13.07 -5.13 -22.30
N CYS A 185 -12.25 -4.21 -22.76
CA CYS A 185 -12.66 -2.83 -23.00
C CYS A 185 -13.68 -2.75 -24.16
N PRO A 186 -14.89 -2.20 -23.93
CA PRO A 186 -15.92 -2.15 -24.97
C PRO A 186 -15.59 -1.14 -26.09
N VAL A 187 -14.58 -0.29 -25.90
CA VAL A 187 -14.18 0.73 -26.89
C VAL A 187 -13.18 0.17 -27.89
N CYS A 188 -12.19 -0.60 -27.44
CA CYS A 188 -11.09 -1.03 -28.32
C CYS A 188 -10.82 -2.54 -28.31
N GLY A 189 -11.55 -3.33 -27.55
CA GLY A 189 -11.37 -4.79 -27.48
C GLY A 189 -10.12 -5.28 -26.74
N ASN A 190 -9.34 -4.38 -26.13
CA ASN A 190 -8.17 -4.78 -25.34
C ASN A 190 -8.56 -5.16 -23.90
N PRO A 191 -7.75 -5.96 -23.19
CA PRO A 191 -7.98 -6.27 -21.79
C PRO A 191 -8.03 -5.03 -20.91
N LEU A 192 -9.00 -5.00 -19.98
CA LEU A 192 -9.05 -3.99 -18.92
C LEU A 192 -7.90 -4.20 -17.92
N THR A 193 -7.42 -3.11 -17.35
CA THR A 193 -6.57 -3.16 -16.16
C THR A 193 -7.48 -3.36 -14.96
N ILE A 194 -7.25 -4.42 -14.21
CA ILE A 194 -7.96 -4.72 -12.97
C ILE A 194 -7.55 -3.69 -11.91
N GLY A 195 -8.53 -2.99 -11.37
CA GLY A 195 -8.38 -2.01 -10.32
C GLY A 195 -8.26 -2.64 -8.94
N VAL A 196 -8.10 -1.76 -7.95
CA VAL A 196 -7.90 -2.18 -6.56
C VAL A 196 -9.15 -2.85 -5.99
N GLU A 197 -10.34 -2.29 -6.25
CA GLU A 197 -11.59 -2.86 -5.73
C GLU A 197 -11.78 -4.32 -6.17
N TYR A 198 -11.63 -4.58 -7.46
CA TYR A 198 -11.74 -5.96 -7.99
C TYR A 198 -10.60 -6.87 -7.47
N ARG A 199 -9.39 -6.33 -7.38
CA ARG A 199 -8.26 -7.12 -6.87
C ARG A 199 -8.46 -7.54 -5.42
N VAL A 200 -9.01 -6.66 -4.58
CA VAL A 200 -9.40 -6.99 -3.19
C VAL A 200 -10.39 -8.16 -3.16
N GLU A 201 -11.43 -8.13 -4.00
CA GLU A 201 -12.40 -9.23 -4.10
C GLU A 201 -11.74 -10.56 -4.52
N GLN A 202 -10.73 -10.51 -5.41
CA GLN A 202 -10.05 -11.71 -5.91
C GLN A 202 -9.23 -12.43 -4.82
N ILE A 203 -8.58 -11.69 -3.93
CA ILE A 203 -7.60 -12.25 -2.98
C ILE A 203 -8.09 -12.26 -1.53
N SER A 204 -9.18 -11.54 -1.21
CA SER A 204 -9.79 -11.59 0.12
C SER A 204 -10.23 -13.01 0.47
N LYS A 205 -10.04 -13.41 1.72
CA LYS A 205 -10.53 -14.68 2.28
C LYS A 205 -11.83 -14.52 3.06
N HIS A 206 -12.31 -13.29 3.20
CA HIS A 206 -13.53 -12.93 3.91
C HIS A 206 -14.44 -12.09 3.01
N GLU A 207 -15.72 -12.10 3.32
CA GLU A 207 -16.70 -11.30 2.60
C GLU A 207 -16.48 -9.80 2.82
N ARG A 208 -16.99 -9.00 1.89
CA ARG A 208 -16.95 -7.53 1.98
C ARG A 208 -17.62 -7.07 3.28
N GLY A 209 -17.00 -6.13 3.99
CA GLY A 209 -17.46 -5.64 5.29
C GLY A 209 -16.98 -6.47 6.48
N PHE A 210 -16.17 -7.51 6.27
CA PHE A 210 -15.54 -8.22 7.36
C PHE A 210 -14.66 -7.28 8.19
N LYS A 211 -14.82 -7.36 9.53
CA LYS A 211 -14.03 -6.58 10.47
C LYS A 211 -13.39 -7.51 11.50
N PRO A 212 -12.06 -7.65 11.51
CA PRO A 212 -11.39 -8.49 12.50
C PRO A 212 -11.49 -7.90 13.91
N ALA A 213 -11.42 -8.74 14.92
CA ALA A 213 -11.54 -8.32 16.33
C ALA A 213 -10.48 -7.28 16.76
N ASN A 214 -9.33 -7.29 16.09
CA ASN A 214 -8.21 -6.37 16.33
C ASN A 214 -8.18 -5.19 15.36
N ALA A 215 -9.25 -4.96 14.57
CA ALA A 215 -9.35 -3.84 13.65
C ALA A 215 -9.11 -2.52 14.36
N ARG A 216 -8.21 -1.71 13.80
CA ARG A 216 -7.96 -0.35 14.28
C ARG A 216 -8.94 0.61 13.64
N TYR A 217 -9.25 1.67 14.34
CA TYR A 217 -10.06 2.75 13.79
C TYR A 217 -9.30 3.47 12.67
N PHE A 218 -10.01 4.00 11.71
CA PHE A 218 -9.44 4.90 10.71
C PHE A 218 -10.41 6.06 10.40
N TYR A 219 -9.85 7.19 10.03
CA TYR A 219 -10.58 8.38 9.64
C TYR A 219 -10.45 8.54 8.14
N THR A 220 -11.56 8.70 7.45
CA THR A 220 -11.56 9.04 6.02
C THR A 220 -11.70 10.54 5.87
N LEU A 221 -10.66 11.20 5.35
CA LEU A 221 -10.61 12.65 5.19
C LEU A 221 -10.29 13.04 3.75
N LEU A 222 -11.00 14.04 3.24
CA LEU A 222 -10.68 14.67 1.97
C LEU A 222 -9.74 15.87 2.21
N PRO A 223 -8.68 16.04 1.41
CA PRO A 223 -7.87 17.25 1.45
C PRO A 223 -8.71 18.51 1.15
N LEU A 224 -8.59 19.56 1.98
CA LEU A 224 -9.41 20.77 1.90
C LEU A 224 -9.46 21.44 0.51
N HIS A 225 -8.41 21.35 -0.29
CA HIS A 225 -8.36 21.96 -1.62
C HIS A 225 -9.20 21.22 -2.67
N VAL A 226 -9.67 20.02 -2.37
CA VAL A 226 -10.44 19.17 -3.30
C VAL A 226 -11.91 19.52 -3.30
N ASP A 227 -12.39 20.16 -2.24
CA ASP A 227 -13.83 20.44 -2.02
C ASP A 227 -14.49 21.23 -3.17
N LYS A 228 -13.75 22.08 -3.86
CA LYS A 228 -14.25 22.87 -5.01
C LYS A 228 -14.25 22.11 -6.35
N ASN A 229 -13.68 20.89 -6.41
CA ASN A 229 -13.49 20.13 -7.65
C ASN A 229 -13.90 18.66 -7.55
N LEU A 230 -14.59 18.23 -6.50
CA LEU A 230 -15.04 16.84 -6.29
C LEU A 230 -15.78 16.25 -7.50
N GLN A 231 -16.53 17.06 -8.24
CA GLN A 231 -17.21 16.63 -9.47
C GLN A 231 -16.26 16.36 -10.64
N ARG A 232 -15.02 16.89 -10.62
CA ARG A 232 -14.04 16.65 -11.69
C ARG A 232 -13.01 15.58 -11.35
N ALA A 233 -12.82 15.23 -10.09
CA ALA A 233 -11.84 14.24 -9.65
C ALA A 233 -12.34 12.81 -9.83
N CYS A 234 -13.65 12.58 -9.86
CA CYS A 234 -14.25 11.28 -10.18
C CYS A 234 -14.28 10.98 -11.69
N TYR A 235 -13.97 11.97 -12.53
CA TYR A 235 -13.82 11.80 -13.96
C TYR A 235 -12.35 12.02 -14.31
N TRP A 236 -11.71 10.98 -14.67
CA TRP A 236 -10.36 10.84 -15.23
C TRP A 236 -9.87 12.09 -15.98
N GLY A 237 -9.08 12.94 -15.37
CA GLY A 237 -8.24 13.92 -16.04
C GLY A 237 -6.86 13.34 -16.31
#